data_c37a16a4474a453a2a857b77230859dd
#
_entry.id   c37a16a4474a453a2a857b77230859dd
#
_cell.length_a   1.000
_cell.length_b   1.000
_cell.length_c   1.000
_cell.angle_alpha   90.00
_cell.angle_beta   90.00
_cell.angle_gamma   90.00
#
_symmetry.space_group_name_H-M   'P 1'
#
loop_
_entity.id
_entity.type
_entity.pdbx_description
1 polymer ?
#
loop_
_entity_poly.entity_id
_entity_poly.type
_entity_poly.pdbx_seq_one_letter_code
_entity_poly.pdbx_strand_id
1 'polypeptide(L)'
;MKNSQDEMLSQIRKTLFSMAEPEYRDFSAKLLPEGENLLGVRIPKLRKYAKQIGKLYGTMYLDTVLTCVSGEEQSEKEAVTTLPQDEVMEEILLQGMVIGSLKAADETKLAEIFDYIKRYVPKIANWSTCDVFCAGLKITKQYPEQMWDFLQEYLSAEQEYEIRFGIVMIINYYINEEYFDRLFSIFNAIGARHHEYYVEMALAWAISICYVHMPVETEAYLKEMREKPEALSDFTYRMALQKIVDSRCICAEDKAMIRAMRRT
;
A
#
# COMPACT_ATOMS: atom_id res chain seq x y z
N MET A 1 34.30 -3.37 0.07
CA MET A 1 32.89 -3.06 0.36
C MET A 1 31.95 -3.70 -0.65
N LYS A 2 32.10 -3.52 -1.96
CA LYS A 2 31.22 -4.08 -3.01
C LYS A 2 31.07 -5.62 -2.91
N ASN A 3 32.17 -6.37 -2.76
CA ASN A 3 32.11 -7.85 -2.59
C ASN A 3 31.26 -8.27 -1.39
N SER A 4 31.31 -7.55 -0.27
CA SER A 4 30.51 -7.87 0.94
C SER A 4 29.02 -7.62 0.74
N GLN A 5 28.64 -6.61 -0.05
CA GLN A 5 27.23 -6.34 -0.39
C GLN A 5 26.69 -7.39 -1.35
N ASP A 6 27.46 -7.77 -2.37
CA ASP A 6 27.09 -8.81 -3.33
C ASP A 6 26.92 -10.17 -2.65
N GLU A 7 27.79 -10.50 -1.69
CA GLU A 7 27.67 -11.72 -0.86
C GLU A 7 26.41 -11.70 0.00
N MET A 8 26.10 -10.56 0.63
CA MET A 8 24.87 -10.36 1.41
C MET A 8 23.62 -10.60 0.55
N LEU A 9 23.52 -9.93 -0.61
CA LEU A 9 22.36 -10.09 -1.50
C LEU A 9 22.25 -11.52 -2.02
N SER A 10 23.36 -12.15 -2.42
CA SER A 10 23.38 -13.55 -2.84
C SER A 10 22.87 -14.51 -1.75
N GLN A 11 23.29 -14.28 -0.50
CA GLN A 11 22.83 -15.09 0.63
C GLN A 11 21.35 -14.88 0.93
N ILE A 12 20.87 -13.64 0.87
CA ILE A 12 19.44 -13.32 1.05
C ILE A 12 18.60 -14.03 -0.02
N ARG A 13 19.00 -13.92 -1.29
CA ARG A 13 18.31 -14.55 -2.42
C ARG A 13 18.30 -16.08 -2.29
N LYS A 14 19.42 -16.70 -1.99
CA LYS A 14 19.49 -18.16 -1.73
C LYS A 14 18.53 -18.61 -0.64
N THR A 15 18.44 -17.83 0.44
CA THR A 15 17.53 -18.13 1.55
C THR A 15 16.06 -18.02 1.11
N LEU A 16 15.70 -16.99 0.33
CA LEU A 16 14.35 -16.85 -0.24
C LEU A 16 13.99 -18.07 -1.10
N PHE A 17 14.86 -18.47 -2.01
CA PHE A 17 14.64 -19.64 -2.87
C PHE A 17 14.47 -20.94 -2.05
N SER A 18 15.19 -21.08 -0.93
CA SER A 18 15.04 -22.25 -0.05
C SER A 18 13.71 -22.30 0.71
N MET A 19 12.99 -21.14 0.81
CA MET A 19 11.69 -21.05 1.47
C MET A 19 10.51 -21.12 0.50
N ALA A 20 10.78 -21.16 -0.81
CA ALA A 20 9.77 -21.18 -1.86
C ALA A 20 8.88 -22.42 -1.79
N GLU A 21 7.58 -22.24 -2.01
CA GLU A 21 6.57 -23.31 -2.06
C GLU A 21 5.86 -23.24 -3.43
N PRO A 22 6.15 -24.14 -4.38
CA PRO A 22 5.59 -24.09 -5.74
C PRO A 22 4.05 -24.05 -5.77
N GLU A 23 3.39 -24.85 -4.94
CA GLU A 23 1.92 -24.88 -4.87
C GLU A 23 1.35 -23.52 -4.38
N TYR A 24 2.03 -22.88 -3.43
CA TYR A 24 1.64 -21.55 -2.95
C TYR A 24 1.92 -20.47 -3.98
N ARG A 25 3.01 -20.59 -4.74
CA ARG A 25 3.30 -19.72 -5.88
C ARG A 25 2.16 -19.76 -6.90
N ASP A 26 1.78 -20.97 -7.34
CA ASP A 26 0.77 -21.17 -8.37
C ASP A 26 -0.63 -20.73 -7.90
N PHE A 27 -0.91 -20.81 -6.60
CA PHE A 27 -2.11 -20.24 -6.00
C PHE A 27 -2.04 -18.71 -5.99
N SER A 28 -0.95 -18.12 -5.53
CA SER A 28 -0.79 -16.67 -5.38
C SER A 28 -0.77 -15.96 -6.73
N ALA A 29 -0.15 -16.56 -7.75
CA ALA A 29 -0.11 -16.00 -9.11
C ALA A 29 -1.50 -15.73 -9.70
N LYS A 30 -2.50 -16.54 -9.33
CA LYS A 30 -3.89 -16.35 -9.80
C LYS A 30 -4.59 -15.13 -9.17
N LEU A 31 -4.05 -14.58 -8.11
CA LEU A 31 -4.62 -13.46 -7.36
C LEU A 31 -3.92 -12.13 -7.65
N LEU A 32 -2.79 -12.18 -8.34
CA LEU A 32 -1.95 -11.03 -8.67
C LEU A 32 -2.14 -10.60 -10.12
N PRO A 33 -1.73 -9.39 -10.51
CA PRO A 33 -1.64 -9.01 -11.90
C PRO A 33 -0.80 -10.00 -12.72
N GLU A 34 -1.14 -10.14 -14.01
CA GLU A 34 -0.38 -11.01 -14.91
C GLU A 34 1.08 -10.55 -15.04
N GLY A 35 2.00 -11.51 -15.08
CA GLY A 35 3.42 -11.22 -15.28
C GLY A 35 4.23 -11.03 -14.00
N GLU A 36 3.62 -11.12 -12.82
CA GLU A 36 4.35 -11.03 -11.54
C GLU A 36 5.34 -12.19 -11.37
N ASN A 37 6.61 -11.83 -11.13
CA ASN A 37 7.68 -12.79 -10.85
C ASN A 37 7.73 -13.10 -9.35
N LEU A 38 7.25 -14.27 -8.93
CA LEU A 38 7.17 -14.67 -7.52
C LEU A 38 7.71 -16.08 -7.27
N LEU A 39 8.25 -16.30 -6.07
CA LEU A 39 8.78 -17.58 -5.60
C LEU A 39 7.73 -18.42 -4.88
N GLY A 40 6.74 -17.79 -4.26
CA GLY A 40 5.74 -18.44 -3.42
C GLY A 40 6.20 -18.61 -1.97
N VAL A 41 6.81 -17.60 -1.39
CA VAL A 41 7.15 -17.59 0.04
C VAL A 41 6.04 -16.96 0.86
N ARG A 42 5.53 -17.68 1.86
CA ARG A 42 4.43 -17.20 2.72
C ARG A 42 4.81 -15.98 3.54
N ILE A 43 3.94 -14.99 3.61
CA ILE A 43 4.13 -13.72 4.33
C ILE A 43 4.64 -13.89 5.78
N PRO A 44 4.14 -14.85 6.61
CA PRO A 44 4.70 -15.05 7.97
C PRO A 44 6.18 -15.45 7.97
N LYS A 45 6.62 -16.26 6.99
CA LYS A 45 8.03 -16.63 6.84
C LYS A 45 8.88 -15.43 6.43
N LEU A 46 8.40 -14.65 5.45
CA LEU A 46 9.05 -13.40 5.02
C LEU A 46 9.19 -12.40 6.17
N ARG A 47 8.14 -12.17 6.96
CA ARG A 47 8.20 -11.28 8.14
C ARG A 47 9.25 -11.72 9.17
N LYS A 48 9.38 -13.00 9.41
CA LYS A 48 10.41 -13.54 10.31
C LYS A 48 11.81 -13.29 9.73
N TYR A 49 11.97 -13.49 8.44
CA TYR A 49 13.24 -13.31 7.75
C TYR A 49 13.63 -11.82 7.65
N ALA A 50 12.70 -10.93 7.33
CA ALA A 50 12.92 -9.49 7.33
C ALA A 50 13.44 -8.98 8.69
N LYS A 51 12.91 -9.50 9.81
CA LYS A 51 13.42 -9.18 11.16
C LYS A 51 14.87 -9.63 11.36
N GLN A 52 15.27 -10.77 10.77
CA GLN A 52 16.67 -11.23 10.84
C GLN A 52 17.58 -10.32 10.00
N ILE A 53 17.16 -9.98 8.78
CA ILE A 53 17.89 -9.04 7.91
C ILE A 53 18.06 -7.68 8.60
N GLY A 54 16.99 -7.12 9.15
CA GLY A 54 17.04 -5.85 9.87
C GLY A 54 18.00 -5.86 11.08
N LYS A 55 18.10 -6.99 11.79
CA LYS A 55 19.05 -7.15 12.90
C LYS A 55 20.50 -7.30 12.45
N LEU A 56 20.73 -8.02 11.35
CA LEU A 56 22.08 -8.34 10.86
C LEU A 56 22.69 -7.18 10.06
N TYR A 57 21.90 -6.53 9.23
CA TYR A 57 22.39 -5.58 8.25
C TYR A 57 21.81 -4.17 8.44
N GLY A 58 20.66 -4.03 9.10
CA GLY A 58 20.04 -2.74 9.36
C GLY A 58 19.79 -1.92 8.09
N THR A 59 20.17 -0.65 8.12
CA THR A 59 20.04 0.27 6.98
C THR A 59 20.99 -0.06 5.83
N MET A 60 22.13 -0.73 6.11
CA MET A 60 23.06 -1.15 5.04
C MET A 60 22.37 -1.99 3.95
N TYR A 61 21.43 -2.88 4.33
CA TYR A 61 20.64 -3.63 3.36
C TYR A 61 19.77 -2.68 2.50
N LEU A 62 19.05 -1.75 3.14
CA LEU A 62 18.20 -0.79 2.43
C LEU A 62 19.00 0.14 1.52
N ASP A 63 20.14 0.64 1.99
CA ASP A 63 21.05 1.47 1.20
C ASP A 63 21.57 0.74 -0.03
N THR A 64 21.73 -0.59 0.05
CA THR A 64 22.19 -1.40 -1.09
C THR A 64 21.07 -1.64 -2.09
N VAL A 65 19.83 -1.97 -1.64
CA VAL A 65 18.73 -2.38 -2.53
C VAL A 65 17.86 -1.21 -3.02
N LEU A 66 17.92 -0.07 -2.32
CA LEU A 66 17.20 1.17 -2.64
C LEU A 66 18.17 2.26 -3.11
N THR A 67 19.28 1.91 -3.74
CA THR A 67 20.21 2.90 -4.29
C THR A 67 19.45 3.81 -5.25
N CYS A 68 19.50 5.12 -5.00
CA CYS A 68 19.05 6.09 -5.98
C CYS A 68 19.88 5.88 -7.26
N VAL A 69 19.22 5.70 -8.38
CA VAL A 69 19.83 5.97 -9.68
C VAL A 69 19.93 7.49 -9.75
N SER A 70 20.93 8.06 -9.05
CA SER A 70 21.37 9.44 -9.27
C SER A 70 22.16 9.46 -10.58
N GLY A 71 21.44 9.38 -11.69
CA GLY A 71 21.91 9.71 -13.01
C GLY A 71 21.67 11.19 -13.21
N GLU A 72 22.66 12.03 -12.90
CA GLU A 72 22.82 13.27 -13.67
C GLU A 72 22.87 12.87 -15.15
N GLU A 73 22.00 13.47 -15.97
CA GLU A 73 21.85 13.26 -17.41
C GLU A 73 21.03 12.05 -17.87
N GLN A 74 19.70 12.08 -17.61
CA GLN A 74 18.76 11.51 -18.58
C GLN A 74 17.50 12.39 -18.63
N SER A 75 17.13 12.76 -19.86
CA SER A 75 16.02 13.63 -20.22
C SER A 75 14.68 13.17 -19.61
N GLU A 76 13.81 14.14 -19.29
CA GLU A 76 12.49 14.03 -18.64
C GLU A 76 11.46 13.07 -19.28
N LYS A 77 11.88 12.13 -20.11
CA LYS A 77 10.99 11.17 -20.82
C LYS A 77 11.20 9.70 -20.52
N GLU A 78 12.16 9.31 -19.68
CA GLU A 78 12.46 7.88 -19.40
C GLU A 78 12.64 7.54 -17.91
N ALA A 79 11.94 8.21 -17.02
CA ALA A 79 11.83 7.77 -15.62
C ALA A 79 10.80 6.62 -15.49
N VAL A 80 10.83 5.65 -16.38
CA VAL A 80 10.30 4.32 -16.11
C VAL A 80 11.36 3.63 -15.27
N THR A 81 11.13 3.53 -13.97
CA THR A 81 11.95 2.76 -13.03
C THR A 81 12.02 1.32 -13.54
N THR A 82 13.04 1.00 -14.34
CA THR A 82 13.30 -0.37 -14.73
C THR A 82 13.80 -1.10 -13.50
N LEU A 83 12.88 -1.82 -12.84
CA LEU A 83 13.25 -2.85 -11.87
C LEU A 83 14.30 -3.76 -12.52
N PRO A 84 15.34 -4.22 -11.78
CA PRO A 84 16.21 -5.25 -12.30
C PRO A 84 15.35 -6.39 -12.85
N GLN A 85 15.52 -6.78 -14.10
CA GLN A 85 14.67 -7.76 -14.80
C GLN A 85 14.52 -9.11 -14.07
N ASP A 86 15.31 -9.33 -13.02
CA ASP A 86 15.37 -10.56 -12.22
C ASP A 86 14.86 -10.39 -10.77
N GLU A 87 14.37 -9.19 -10.36
CA GLU A 87 13.88 -8.99 -8.99
C GLU A 87 12.54 -9.73 -8.82
N VAL A 88 12.41 -10.52 -7.76
CA VAL A 88 11.17 -11.24 -7.46
C VAL A 88 10.34 -10.47 -6.44
N MET A 89 9.02 -10.67 -6.46
CA MET A 89 8.08 -9.99 -5.56
C MET A 89 8.48 -10.10 -4.08
N GLU A 90 9.01 -11.25 -3.67
CA GLU A 90 9.44 -11.48 -2.28
C GLU A 90 10.65 -10.64 -1.88
N GLU A 91 11.53 -10.27 -2.82
CA GLU A 91 12.63 -9.34 -2.56
C GLU A 91 12.09 -7.94 -2.29
N ILE A 92 11.11 -7.50 -3.09
CA ILE A 92 10.42 -6.22 -2.88
C ILE A 92 9.67 -6.23 -1.52
N LEU A 93 8.93 -7.30 -1.22
CA LEU A 93 8.26 -7.45 0.08
C LEU A 93 9.24 -7.38 1.26
N LEU A 94 10.43 -8.00 1.14
CA LEU A 94 11.46 -7.93 2.19
C LEU A 94 11.93 -6.49 2.43
N GLN A 95 12.18 -5.72 1.37
CA GLN A 95 12.58 -4.32 1.46
C GLN A 95 11.55 -3.54 2.28
N GLY A 96 10.26 -3.61 1.90
CA GLY A 96 9.19 -2.96 2.64
C GLY A 96 9.05 -3.42 4.09
N MET A 97 9.22 -4.73 4.35
CA MET A 97 9.16 -5.27 5.72
C MET A 97 10.34 -4.82 6.58
N VAL A 98 11.53 -4.64 6.00
CA VAL A 98 12.70 -4.11 6.72
C VAL A 98 12.47 -2.64 7.04
N ILE A 99 11.99 -1.81 6.09
CA ILE A 99 11.61 -0.41 6.35
C ILE A 99 10.59 -0.35 7.50
N GLY A 100 9.51 -1.16 7.43
CA GLY A 100 8.48 -1.21 8.47
C GLY A 100 8.98 -1.67 9.85
N SER A 101 10.18 -2.25 9.95
CA SER A 101 10.82 -2.64 11.21
C SER A 101 11.70 -1.55 11.83
N LEU A 102 11.99 -0.47 11.08
CA LEU A 102 12.80 0.65 11.55
C LEU A 102 12.08 1.41 12.67
N LYS A 103 12.87 2.05 13.52
CA LYS A 103 12.40 2.88 14.63
C LYS A 103 13.02 4.27 14.50
N ALA A 104 12.23 5.30 14.76
CA ALA A 104 12.72 6.66 14.91
C ALA A 104 12.84 6.99 16.40
N ALA A 105 14.00 7.42 16.81
CA ALA A 105 14.24 7.96 18.16
C ALA A 105 13.94 9.47 18.20
N ASP A 106 14.03 10.13 17.05
CA ASP A 106 13.87 11.56 16.86
C ASP A 106 13.41 11.86 15.41
N GLU A 107 13.20 13.14 15.10
CA GLU A 107 12.75 13.60 13.79
C GLU A 107 13.77 13.34 12.67
N THR A 108 15.07 13.36 12.98
CA THR A 108 16.12 13.06 11.99
C THR A 108 16.00 11.61 11.53
N LYS A 109 15.79 10.69 12.46
CA LYS A 109 15.56 9.27 12.13
C LYS A 109 14.24 9.04 11.44
N LEU A 110 13.21 9.82 11.75
CA LEU A 110 11.95 9.78 11.03
C LEU A 110 12.13 10.22 9.57
N ALA A 111 12.88 11.30 9.33
CA ALA A 111 13.20 11.78 7.99
C ALA A 111 13.96 10.74 7.15
N GLU A 112 14.91 10.01 7.75
CA GLU A 112 15.60 8.89 7.10
C GLU A 112 14.61 7.77 6.70
N ILE A 113 13.63 7.47 7.56
CA ILE A 113 12.60 6.45 7.24
C ILE A 113 11.72 6.94 6.09
N PHE A 114 11.32 8.21 6.08
CA PHE A 114 10.56 8.80 4.97
C PHE A 114 11.34 8.76 3.66
N ASP A 115 12.64 8.98 3.68
CA ASP A 115 13.50 8.84 2.50
C ASP A 115 13.51 7.38 1.97
N TYR A 116 13.60 6.38 2.86
CA TYR A 116 13.44 4.98 2.44
C TYR A 116 12.06 4.68 1.86
N ILE A 117 10.98 5.23 2.43
CA ILE A 117 9.62 5.08 1.89
C ILE A 117 9.53 5.70 0.50
N LYS A 118 10.07 6.90 0.28
CA LYS A 118 10.09 7.58 -1.03
C LYS A 118 10.80 6.76 -2.11
N ARG A 119 11.92 6.13 -1.75
CA ARG A 119 12.66 5.25 -2.68
C ARG A 119 11.99 3.91 -2.92
N TYR A 120 11.18 3.45 -1.98
CA TYR A 120 10.52 2.15 -2.06
C TYR A 120 9.16 2.19 -2.77
N VAL A 121 8.32 3.21 -2.53
CA VAL A 121 6.95 3.27 -3.07
C VAL A 121 6.91 3.11 -4.59
N PRO A 122 7.80 3.72 -5.39
CA PRO A 122 7.83 3.52 -6.84
C PRO A 122 8.11 2.07 -7.30
N LYS A 123 8.61 1.21 -6.41
CA LYS A 123 8.84 -0.23 -6.69
C LYS A 123 7.59 -1.08 -6.48
N ILE A 124 6.52 -0.52 -5.94
CA ILE A 124 5.26 -1.23 -5.70
C ILE A 124 4.52 -1.40 -7.03
N ALA A 125 4.37 -2.65 -7.49
CA ALA A 125 3.73 -2.99 -8.77
C ALA A 125 2.43 -3.80 -8.60
N ASN A 126 2.08 -4.21 -7.37
CA ASN A 126 0.86 -4.97 -7.11
C ASN A 126 0.24 -4.65 -5.74
N TRP A 127 -1.06 -4.97 -5.61
CA TRP A 127 -1.83 -4.70 -4.40
C TRP A 127 -1.29 -5.41 -3.16
N SER A 128 -0.76 -6.63 -3.30
CA SER A 128 -0.27 -7.41 -2.15
C SER A 128 0.97 -6.78 -1.53
N THR A 129 1.90 -6.33 -2.35
CA THR A 129 3.11 -5.60 -1.91
C THR A 129 2.74 -4.30 -1.21
N CYS A 130 1.81 -3.53 -1.80
CA CYS A 130 1.30 -2.28 -1.22
C CYS A 130 0.68 -2.51 0.16
N ASP A 131 -0.29 -3.42 0.26
CA ASP A 131 -1.10 -3.62 1.47
C ASP A 131 -0.26 -4.20 2.62
N VAL A 132 0.65 -5.13 2.31
CA VAL A 132 1.60 -5.70 3.29
C VAL A 132 2.56 -4.64 3.84
N PHE A 133 3.05 -3.75 2.97
CA PHE A 133 3.93 -2.65 3.35
C PHE A 133 3.22 -1.65 4.26
N CYS A 134 2.05 -1.14 3.83
CA CYS A 134 1.26 -0.19 4.62
C CYS A 134 0.93 -0.74 6.01
N ALA A 135 0.45 -1.98 6.11
CA ALA A 135 0.16 -2.62 7.39
C ALA A 135 1.42 -2.81 8.29
N GLY A 136 2.61 -2.78 7.67
CA GLY A 136 3.91 -2.87 8.35
C GLY A 136 4.43 -1.56 8.92
N LEU A 137 4.00 -0.40 8.41
CA LEU A 137 4.51 0.94 8.78
C LEU A 137 3.99 1.43 10.14
N LYS A 138 4.22 0.66 11.18
CA LYS A 138 3.73 0.94 12.55
C LYS A 138 4.31 2.20 13.18
N ILE A 139 5.38 2.76 12.61
CA ILE A 139 5.94 4.05 13.00
C ILE A 139 4.89 5.17 12.90
N THR A 140 3.91 5.05 12.00
CA THR A 140 2.76 5.93 11.86
C THR A 140 2.02 6.17 13.19
N LYS A 141 1.93 5.15 14.06
CA LYS A 141 1.28 5.29 15.37
C LYS A 141 2.06 6.17 16.35
N GLN A 142 3.36 6.34 16.14
CA GLN A 142 4.22 7.17 16.96
C GLN A 142 4.29 8.62 16.42
N TYR A 143 4.17 8.79 15.11
CA TYR A 143 4.27 10.07 14.41
C TYR A 143 3.08 10.25 13.45
N PRO A 144 1.82 10.29 13.97
CA PRO A 144 0.64 10.29 13.11
C PRO A 144 0.53 11.55 12.25
N GLU A 145 0.77 12.74 12.80
CA GLU A 145 0.66 14.01 12.06
C GLU A 145 1.76 14.13 10.99
N GLN A 146 3.01 13.81 11.33
CA GLN A 146 4.11 13.87 10.36
C GLN A 146 3.90 12.88 9.21
N MET A 147 3.36 11.69 9.51
CA MET A 147 3.02 10.72 8.46
C MET A 147 1.79 11.21 7.64
N TRP A 148 0.80 11.83 8.28
CA TRP A 148 -0.34 12.42 7.56
C TRP A 148 0.11 13.46 6.54
N ASP A 149 0.99 14.39 6.94
CA ASP A 149 1.54 15.40 6.06
C ASP A 149 2.36 14.79 4.92
N PHE A 150 3.17 13.78 5.25
CA PHE A 150 3.94 13.01 4.26
C PHE A 150 3.05 12.31 3.22
N LEU A 151 1.88 11.81 3.61
CA LEU A 151 0.98 11.09 2.70
C LEU A 151 0.26 12.02 1.70
N GLN A 152 0.20 13.34 1.93
CA GLN A 152 -0.49 14.26 1.01
C GLN A 152 0.11 14.25 -0.41
N GLU A 153 1.43 14.05 -0.52
CA GLU A 153 2.14 13.88 -1.77
C GLU A 153 1.58 12.68 -2.57
N TYR A 154 1.36 11.55 -1.92
CA TYR A 154 0.86 10.32 -2.56
C TYR A 154 -0.64 10.36 -2.86
N LEU A 155 -1.45 10.99 -2.03
CA LEU A 155 -2.88 11.14 -2.25
C LEU A 155 -3.20 12.05 -3.45
N SER A 156 -2.25 12.92 -3.84
CA SER A 156 -2.33 13.80 -5.01
C SER A 156 -1.51 13.31 -6.22
N ALA A 157 -0.80 12.18 -6.10
CA ALA A 157 0.03 11.62 -7.15
C ALA A 157 -0.77 11.22 -8.41
N GLU A 158 -0.07 10.83 -9.46
CA GLU A 158 -0.66 10.36 -10.72
C GLU A 158 -0.56 8.83 -10.89
N GLN A 159 0.47 8.22 -10.28
CA GLN A 159 0.73 6.78 -10.41
C GLN A 159 -0.21 5.96 -9.55
N GLU A 160 -0.75 4.88 -10.12
CA GLU A 160 -1.78 4.04 -9.49
C GLU A 160 -1.38 3.55 -8.09
N TYR A 161 -0.19 2.97 -7.95
CA TYR A 161 0.24 2.39 -6.67
C TYR A 161 0.74 3.44 -5.67
N GLU A 162 1.11 4.62 -6.10
CA GLU A 162 1.39 5.76 -5.20
C GLU A 162 0.10 6.24 -4.53
N ILE A 163 -0.96 6.46 -5.32
CA ILE A 163 -2.26 6.84 -4.78
C ILE A 163 -2.82 5.71 -3.89
N ARG A 164 -2.71 4.45 -4.34
CA ARG A 164 -3.12 3.31 -3.54
C ARG A 164 -2.38 3.24 -2.22
N PHE A 165 -1.06 3.48 -2.19
CA PHE A 165 -0.27 3.55 -0.96
C PHE A 165 -0.88 4.57 0.02
N GLY A 166 -1.16 5.79 -0.43
CA GLY A 166 -1.81 6.82 0.39
C GLY A 166 -3.16 6.37 0.96
N ILE A 167 -4.03 5.80 0.11
CA ILE A 167 -5.37 5.33 0.55
C ILE A 167 -5.24 4.16 1.53
N VAL A 168 -4.36 3.19 1.30
CA VAL A 168 -4.19 2.03 2.18
C VAL A 168 -3.55 2.42 3.52
N MET A 169 -2.70 3.45 3.55
CA MET A 169 -2.24 4.05 4.79
C MET A 169 -3.39 4.69 5.58
N ILE A 170 -4.31 5.38 4.92
CA ILE A 170 -5.55 5.88 5.55
C ILE A 170 -6.34 4.73 6.17
N ILE A 171 -6.56 3.65 5.43
CA ILE A 171 -7.30 2.46 5.91
C ILE A 171 -6.67 1.89 7.18
N ASN A 172 -5.34 1.83 7.25
CA ASN A 172 -4.66 1.19 8.37
C ASN A 172 -4.53 2.06 9.63
N TYR A 173 -4.57 3.41 9.49
CA TYR A 173 -4.13 4.27 10.58
C TYR A 173 -5.02 5.49 10.86
N TYR A 174 -5.88 5.91 9.92
CA TYR A 174 -6.56 7.21 10.01
C TYR A 174 -8.09 7.15 9.96
N ILE A 175 -8.69 5.96 9.86
CA ILE A 175 -10.16 5.83 9.95
C ILE A 175 -10.57 5.83 11.43
N ASN A 176 -10.68 7.03 11.99
CA ASN A 176 -11.10 7.30 13.35
C ASN A 176 -11.71 8.72 13.46
N GLU A 177 -12.30 9.07 14.60
CA GLU A 177 -13.01 10.34 14.80
C GLU A 177 -12.14 11.59 14.56
N GLU A 178 -10.85 11.51 14.87
CA GLU A 178 -9.92 12.65 14.77
C GLU A 178 -9.70 13.12 13.31
N TYR A 179 -9.67 12.17 12.35
CA TYR A 179 -9.41 12.46 10.93
C TYR A 179 -10.67 12.48 10.07
N PHE A 180 -11.82 12.16 10.63
CA PHE A 180 -13.05 11.88 9.94
C PHE A 180 -13.44 12.97 8.91
N ASP A 181 -13.50 14.24 9.35
CA ASP A 181 -13.90 15.39 8.49
C ASP A 181 -12.96 15.56 7.27
N ARG A 182 -11.70 15.13 7.41
CA ARG A 182 -10.69 15.21 6.34
C ARG A 182 -10.85 14.09 5.33
N LEU A 183 -11.33 12.90 5.76
CA LEU A 183 -11.36 11.69 4.91
C LEU A 183 -12.25 11.85 3.69
N PHE A 184 -13.49 12.31 3.85
CA PHE A 184 -14.41 12.44 2.74
C PHE A 184 -14.01 13.54 1.76
N SER A 185 -13.37 14.61 2.23
CA SER A 185 -12.78 15.62 1.33
C SER A 185 -11.68 15.02 0.44
N ILE A 186 -10.81 14.16 1.02
CA ILE A 186 -9.79 13.43 0.27
C ILE A 186 -10.41 12.43 -0.70
N PHE A 187 -11.42 11.67 -0.27
CA PHE A 187 -12.10 10.71 -1.13
C PHE A 187 -12.79 11.39 -2.31
N ASN A 188 -13.38 12.56 -2.12
CA ASN A 188 -13.96 13.36 -3.20
C ASN A 188 -12.87 13.89 -4.16
N ALA A 189 -11.74 14.37 -3.62
CA ALA A 189 -10.65 14.88 -4.45
C ALA A 189 -10.02 13.76 -5.33
N ILE A 190 -9.90 12.54 -4.79
CA ILE A 190 -9.45 11.37 -5.54
C ILE A 190 -10.56 10.93 -6.49
N GLY A 191 -11.80 10.74 -6.01
CA GLY A 191 -12.92 10.20 -6.77
C GLY A 191 -13.34 11.04 -7.98
N ALA A 192 -13.10 12.36 -7.95
CA ALA A 192 -13.37 13.28 -9.07
C ALA A 192 -12.37 13.13 -10.23
N ARG A 193 -11.30 12.38 -10.06
CA ARG A 193 -10.30 12.09 -11.10
C ARG A 193 -10.58 10.72 -11.70
N HIS A 194 -10.19 10.52 -12.97
CA HIS A 194 -10.19 9.19 -13.56
C HIS A 194 -9.02 8.38 -13.04
N HIS A 195 -9.26 7.16 -12.59
CA HIS A 195 -8.24 6.29 -12.04
C HIS A 195 -8.31 4.88 -12.61
N GLU A 196 -7.19 4.17 -12.48
CA GLU A 196 -7.08 2.76 -12.76
C GLU A 196 -7.72 1.89 -11.66
N TYR A 197 -7.90 0.62 -11.97
CA TYR A 197 -8.67 -0.34 -11.16
C TYR A 197 -8.27 -0.40 -9.70
N TYR A 198 -6.96 -0.41 -9.39
CA TYR A 198 -6.49 -0.62 -8.01
C TYR A 198 -6.62 0.61 -7.13
N VAL A 199 -6.68 1.82 -7.70
CA VAL A 199 -7.04 3.04 -6.97
C VAL A 199 -8.52 3.02 -6.62
N GLU A 200 -9.40 2.77 -7.62
CA GLU A 200 -10.84 2.73 -7.40
C GLU A 200 -11.24 1.66 -6.38
N MET A 201 -10.61 0.48 -6.44
CA MET A 201 -10.82 -0.61 -5.46
C MET A 201 -10.33 -0.26 -4.06
N ALA A 202 -9.23 0.49 -3.92
CA ALA A 202 -8.73 0.96 -2.63
C ALA A 202 -9.67 2.02 -2.03
N LEU A 203 -10.16 2.95 -2.85
CA LEU A 203 -11.13 3.96 -2.42
C LEU A 203 -12.44 3.32 -1.97
N ALA A 204 -12.96 2.37 -2.74
CA ALA A 204 -14.14 1.58 -2.36
C ALA A 204 -13.94 0.82 -1.05
N TRP A 205 -12.73 0.30 -0.82
CA TRP A 205 -12.39 -0.37 0.43
C TRP A 205 -12.32 0.62 1.60
N ALA A 206 -11.68 1.78 1.42
CA ALA A 206 -11.62 2.82 2.43
C ALA A 206 -13.02 3.27 2.87
N ILE A 207 -13.92 3.56 1.92
CA ILE A 207 -15.32 3.91 2.21
C ILE A 207 -16.02 2.79 2.99
N SER A 208 -15.79 1.53 2.63
CA SER A 208 -16.41 0.40 3.33
C SER A 208 -15.91 0.24 4.77
N ILE A 209 -14.65 0.57 5.05
CA ILE A 209 -14.10 0.56 6.41
C ILE A 209 -14.62 1.77 7.20
N CYS A 210 -14.76 2.94 6.55
CA CYS A 210 -15.45 4.08 7.18
C CYS A 210 -16.86 3.70 7.64
N TYR A 211 -17.62 2.97 6.82
CA TYR A 211 -18.95 2.51 7.22
C TYR A 211 -18.93 1.60 8.47
N VAL A 212 -17.91 0.77 8.62
CA VAL A 212 -17.79 -0.10 9.83
C VAL A 212 -17.55 0.73 11.10
N HIS A 213 -16.79 1.82 11.01
CA HIS A 213 -16.42 2.64 12.16
C HIS A 213 -17.37 3.82 12.40
N MET A 214 -17.96 4.38 11.36
CA MET A 214 -18.76 5.60 11.35
C MET A 214 -19.96 5.43 10.39
N PRO A 215 -20.91 4.56 10.73
CA PRO A 215 -21.99 4.18 9.81
C PRO A 215 -22.91 5.34 9.42
N VAL A 216 -23.26 6.22 10.36
CA VAL A 216 -24.20 7.33 10.13
C VAL A 216 -23.65 8.32 9.14
N GLU A 217 -22.41 8.74 9.34
CA GLU A 217 -21.72 9.73 8.51
C GLU A 217 -21.40 9.16 7.12
N THR A 218 -20.97 7.90 7.09
CA THR A 218 -20.69 7.23 5.81
C THR A 218 -21.95 6.97 5.01
N GLU A 219 -23.07 6.70 5.68
CA GLU A 219 -24.37 6.59 5.03
C GLU A 219 -24.78 7.93 4.38
N ALA A 220 -24.63 9.04 5.11
CA ALA A 220 -24.90 10.38 4.59
C ALA A 220 -24.01 10.68 3.37
N TYR A 221 -22.72 10.38 3.46
CA TYR A 221 -21.78 10.49 2.33
C TYR A 221 -22.22 9.65 1.12
N LEU A 222 -22.59 8.39 1.31
CA LEU A 222 -23.04 7.51 0.23
C LEU A 222 -24.34 8.00 -0.43
N LYS A 223 -25.28 8.57 0.34
CA LYS A 223 -26.49 9.20 -0.20
C LYS A 223 -26.15 10.39 -1.07
N GLU A 224 -25.22 11.25 -0.64
CA GLU A 224 -24.75 12.36 -1.43
C GLU A 224 -24.06 11.89 -2.72
N MET A 225 -23.14 10.93 -2.62
CA MET A 225 -22.40 10.40 -3.78
C MET A 225 -23.29 9.65 -4.76
N ARG A 226 -24.43 9.12 -4.31
CA ARG A 226 -25.43 8.51 -5.20
C ARG A 226 -25.88 9.48 -6.30
N GLU A 227 -26.06 10.73 -5.94
CA GLU A 227 -26.57 11.79 -6.83
C GLU A 227 -25.44 12.54 -7.59
N LYS A 228 -24.17 12.21 -7.32
CA LYS A 228 -22.98 12.89 -7.85
C LYS A 228 -22.00 11.91 -8.50
N PRO A 229 -22.35 11.31 -9.66
CA PRO A 229 -21.46 10.37 -10.34
C PRO A 229 -20.14 10.99 -10.81
N GLU A 230 -20.09 12.31 -10.97
CA GLU A 230 -18.87 13.06 -11.29
C GLU A 230 -17.88 13.17 -10.11
N ALA A 231 -18.36 13.03 -8.87
CA ALA A 231 -17.52 13.07 -7.68
C ALA A 231 -17.01 11.69 -7.24
N LEU A 232 -17.73 10.63 -7.63
CA LEU A 232 -17.35 9.25 -7.35
C LEU A 232 -17.86 8.35 -8.47
N SER A 233 -16.96 7.68 -9.19
CA SER A 233 -17.30 6.81 -10.31
C SER A 233 -18.34 5.74 -9.95
N ASP A 234 -19.14 5.32 -10.92
CA ASP A 234 -20.12 4.25 -10.71
C ASP A 234 -19.48 2.94 -10.28
N PHE A 235 -18.28 2.66 -10.76
CA PHE A 235 -17.53 1.49 -10.34
C PHE A 235 -17.15 1.57 -8.86
N THR A 236 -16.50 2.65 -8.43
CA THR A 236 -16.08 2.84 -7.04
C THR A 236 -17.28 2.83 -6.10
N TYR A 237 -18.35 3.55 -6.44
CA TYR A 237 -19.59 3.59 -5.67
C TYR A 237 -20.17 2.18 -5.48
N ARG A 238 -20.38 1.45 -6.57
CA ARG A 238 -20.91 0.08 -6.55
C ARG A 238 -20.03 -0.87 -5.73
N MET A 239 -18.69 -0.77 -5.88
CA MET A 239 -17.76 -1.60 -5.13
C MET A 239 -17.74 -1.27 -3.65
N ALA A 240 -17.89 0.00 -3.26
CA ALA A 240 -18.03 0.40 -1.86
C ALA A 240 -19.27 -0.25 -1.22
N LEU A 241 -20.44 -0.13 -1.87
CA LEU A 241 -21.68 -0.79 -1.40
C LEU A 241 -21.50 -2.30 -1.30
N GLN A 242 -20.87 -2.94 -2.30
CA GLN A 242 -20.66 -4.39 -2.29
C GLN A 242 -19.76 -4.81 -1.12
N LYS A 243 -18.64 -4.10 -0.88
CA LYS A 243 -17.72 -4.39 0.23
C LYS A 243 -18.39 -4.21 1.60
N ILE A 244 -19.28 -3.22 1.77
CA ILE A 244 -20.08 -3.06 2.99
C ILE A 244 -20.98 -4.28 3.19
N VAL A 245 -21.70 -4.69 2.14
CA VAL A 245 -22.60 -5.86 2.18
C VAL A 245 -21.84 -7.15 2.47
N ASP A 246 -20.62 -7.32 1.96
CA ASP A 246 -19.79 -8.51 2.18
C ASP A 246 -19.15 -8.53 3.57
N SER A 247 -19.08 -7.38 4.25
CA SER A 247 -18.51 -7.27 5.60
C SER A 247 -19.25 -8.16 6.60
N ARG A 248 -18.50 -8.87 7.44
CA ARG A 248 -19.06 -9.65 8.55
C ARG A 248 -19.41 -8.80 9.77
N CYS A 249 -18.96 -7.55 9.80
CA CYS A 249 -19.18 -6.62 10.90
C CYS A 249 -20.52 -5.87 10.79
N ILE A 250 -21.23 -5.99 9.68
CA ILE A 250 -22.45 -5.24 9.38
C ILE A 250 -23.66 -6.13 9.56
N CYS A 251 -24.72 -5.63 10.23
CA CYS A 251 -25.97 -6.35 10.48
C CYS A 251 -26.81 -6.55 9.19
N ALA A 252 -27.82 -7.40 9.25
CA ALA A 252 -28.65 -7.73 8.09
C ALA A 252 -29.52 -6.54 7.64
N GLU A 253 -29.98 -5.74 8.57
CA GLU A 253 -30.82 -4.55 8.36
C GLU A 253 -30.04 -3.49 7.57
N ASP A 254 -28.83 -3.16 8.03
CA ASP A 254 -27.94 -2.21 7.35
C ASP A 254 -27.57 -2.70 5.96
N LYS A 255 -27.27 -3.99 5.81
CA LYS A 255 -26.99 -4.58 4.48
C LYS A 255 -28.18 -4.45 3.52
N ALA A 256 -29.41 -4.57 4.02
CA ALA A 256 -30.61 -4.37 3.18
C ALA A 256 -30.74 -2.90 2.74
N MET A 257 -30.49 -1.96 3.65
CA MET A 257 -30.48 -0.53 3.37
C MET A 257 -29.41 -0.17 2.33
N ILE A 258 -28.17 -0.64 2.50
CA ILE A 258 -27.06 -0.39 1.58
C ILE A 258 -27.36 -0.97 0.17
N ARG A 259 -27.98 -2.15 0.08
CA ARG A 259 -28.42 -2.70 -1.23
C ARG A 259 -29.43 -1.80 -1.95
N ALA A 260 -30.29 -1.12 -1.20
CA ALA A 260 -31.29 -0.19 -1.77
C ALA A 260 -30.67 1.13 -2.27
N MET A 261 -29.41 1.44 -1.90
CA MET A 261 -28.69 2.63 -2.36
C MET A 261 -28.09 2.52 -3.75
N ARG A 262 -28.20 1.36 -4.42
CA ARG A 262 -27.64 1.20 -5.77
C ARG A 262 -28.18 2.28 -6.72
N ARG A 263 -27.29 2.80 -7.57
CA ARG A 263 -27.68 3.65 -8.70
C ARG A 263 -28.49 2.80 -9.68
N THR A 264 -29.56 3.33 -10.22
CA THR A 264 -30.41 2.69 -11.25
C THR A 264 -29.84 2.92 -12.63
#